data_c353489a99578d553655dcb1d03a442e
#
_entry.id   c353489a99578d553655dcb1d03a442e
#
_cell.length_a   1.000
_cell.length_b   1.000
_cell.length_c   1.000
_cell.angle_alpha   90.00
_cell.angle_beta   90.00
_cell.angle_gamma   90.00
#
_symmetry.space_group_name_H-M   'P 1'
#
loop_
_entity.id
_entity.type
_entity.pdbx_description
1 polymer ?
#
loop_
_entity_poly.entity_id
_entity_poly.type
_entity_poly.pdbx_seq_one_letter_code
_entity_poly.pdbx_strand_id
1 'polypeptide(L)'
;IYASQYNKYGYGAYGIVVSADGDASIDNSGGITVDSAGIANGAVALSFAGNASVPNSGDITVESTALLQYAASGIVAFAGNGDAMADNSGSVNAIGAYWATGIDVRGFGDATVENSGSVYANGSKYAFGVYATAGTGDVSVTNADGGEIGFYSYSGRGWGVFAYANNGDVNVTNDGAISGYAYGQSAGIFGLAGQGDVNVTNSGSIEVITGGNAAVGVFARADYGTASVDNSGD
;
A
#
# COMPACT_ATOMS: atom_id res chain seq x y z
N ILE A 1 20.79 4.64 -1.73
CA ILE A 1 20.85 3.62 -2.81
C ILE A 1 20.23 4.20 -4.06
N TYR A 2 20.88 4.03 -5.20
CA TYR A 2 20.34 4.38 -6.50
C TYR A 2 20.40 3.15 -7.42
N ALA A 3 19.27 2.76 -8.00
CA ALA A 3 19.18 1.68 -8.96
C ALA A 3 18.42 2.15 -10.21
N SER A 4 18.96 1.88 -11.41
CA SER A 4 18.34 2.28 -12.66
C SER A 4 18.38 1.20 -13.73
N GLN A 5 17.31 1.13 -14.53
CA GLN A 5 17.19 0.22 -15.65
C GLN A 5 16.44 0.90 -16.80
N TYR A 6 17.12 1.14 -17.93
CA TYR A 6 16.56 1.90 -19.06
C TYR A 6 16.20 1.06 -20.28
N ASN A 7 16.44 -0.26 -20.24
CA ASN A 7 16.04 -1.13 -21.34
C ASN A 7 14.55 -1.49 -21.21
N LYS A 8 13.73 -1.05 -22.15
CA LYS A 8 12.28 -1.31 -22.18
C LYS A 8 11.86 -2.80 -22.22
N TYR A 9 12.81 -3.69 -22.45
CA TYR A 9 12.62 -5.15 -22.36
C TYR A 9 13.23 -5.77 -21.09
N GLY A 10 13.76 -4.95 -20.18
CA GLY A 10 14.33 -5.41 -18.92
C GLY A 10 13.27 -5.76 -17.88
N TYR A 11 13.63 -6.62 -16.93
CA TYR A 11 12.71 -7.12 -15.90
C TYR A 11 12.39 -6.10 -14.82
N GLY A 12 13.22 -5.09 -14.60
CA GLY A 12 13.00 -4.02 -13.62
C GLY A 12 14.26 -3.61 -12.87
N ALA A 13 14.10 -2.59 -12.02
CA ALA A 13 15.11 -2.14 -11.08
C ALA A 13 14.57 -2.27 -9.65
N TYR A 14 15.45 -2.60 -8.74
CA TYR A 14 15.15 -2.83 -7.32
C TYR A 14 16.16 -2.08 -6.47
N GLY A 15 15.70 -1.38 -5.43
CA GLY A 15 16.58 -0.71 -4.48
C GLY A 15 17.24 -1.71 -3.52
N ILE A 16 16.44 -2.33 -2.66
CA ILE A 16 16.86 -3.38 -1.74
C ILE A 16 15.93 -4.57 -1.92
N VAL A 17 16.47 -5.77 -2.02
CA VAL A 17 15.70 -7.03 -2.00
C VAL A 17 16.30 -7.98 -1.00
N VAL A 18 15.50 -8.44 -0.07
CA VAL A 18 15.81 -9.56 0.84
C VAL A 18 14.82 -10.67 0.58
N SER A 19 15.33 -11.87 0.30
CA SER A 19 14.51 -13.06 0.07
C SER A 19 15.04 -14.21 0.91
N ALA A 20 14.17 -14.88 1.65
CA ALA A 20 14.51 -15.97 2.55
C ALA A 20 13.43 -17.06 2.58
N ASP A 21 13.81 -18.31 2.87
CA ASP A 21 12.84 -19.34 3.22
C ASP A 21 12.21 -19.09 4.61
N GLY A 22 13.03 -18.63 5.57
CA GLY A 22 12.57 -18.14 6.88
C GLY A 22 12.21 -16.65 6.83
N ASP A 23 12.46 -15.93 7.93
CA ASP A 23 12.12 -14.52 8.03
C ASP A 23 12.96 -13.65 7.08
N ALA A 24 12.33 -12.66 6.46
CA ALA A 24 12.96 -11.64 5.63
C ALA A 24 12.71 -10.26 6.22
N SER A 25 13.77 -9.48 6.47
CA SER A 25 13.63 -8.15 7.05
C SER A 25 14.55 -7.14 6.37
N ILE A 26 14.03 -5.92 6.16
CA ILE A 26 14.75 -4.74 5.70
C ILE A 26 14.49 -3.62 6.71
N ASP A 27 15.54 -3.05 7.28
CA ASP A 27 15.48 -1.81 8.06
C ASP A 27 16.14 -0.71 7.22
N ASN A 28 15.33 0.24 6.74
CA ASN A 28 15.80 1.34 5.90
C ASN A 28 15.73 2.68 6.63
N SER A 29 16.88 3.28 6.87
CA SER A 29 16.99 4.66 7.39
C SER A 29 17.62 5.63 6.38
N GLY A 30 17.96 5.15 5.19
CA GLY A 30 18.60 5.94 4.13
C GLY A 30 17.70 6.21 2.93
N GLY A 31 18.22 6.96 1.97
CA GLY A 31 17.52 7.22 0.71
C GLY A 31 17.63 6.03 -0.26
N ILE A 32 16.50 5.66 -0.87
CA ILE A 32 16.41 4.70 -1.97
C ILE A 32 15.76 5.40 -3.16
N THR A 33 16.45 5.42 -4.31
CA THR A 33 15.90 5.93 -5.56
C THR A 33 15.98 4.84 -6.63
N VAL A 34 14.87 4.56 -7.29
CA VAL A 34 14.79 3.52 -8.32
C VAL A 34 14.08 4.07 -9.55
N ASP A 35 14.79 4.06 -10.69
CA ASP A 35 14.25 4.46 -11.98
C ASP A 35 14.25 3.26 -12.93
N SER A 36 13.12 2.94 -13.53
CA SER A 36 13.02 1.79 -14.43
C SER A 36 12.14 2.05 -15.65
N ALA A 37 12.58 1.54 -16.79
CA ALA A 37 11.70 1.37 -17.94
C ALA A 37 10.82 0.10 -17.84
N GLY A 38 10.89 -0.66 -16.76
CA GLY A 38 10.09 -1.83 -16.43
C GLY A 38 9.48 -1.68 -15.03
N ILE A 39 9.53 -2.76 -14.26
CA ILE A 39 9.12 -2.75 -12.84
C ILE A 39 10.12 -1.90 -12.03
N ALA A 40 9.63 -1.08 -11.11
CA ALA A 40 10.44 -0.34 -10.15
C ALA A 40 9.99 -0.65 -8.73
N ASN A 41 10.87 -1.22 -7.91
CA ASN A 41 10.56 -1.50 -6.50
C ASN A 41 11.65 -0.92 -5.58
N GLY A 42 11.24 -0.25 -4.50
CA GLY A 42 12.15 0.36 -3.54
C GLY A 42 12.75 -0.67 -2.58
N ALA A 43 12.03 -1.03 -1.53
CA ALA A 43 12.42 -2.02 -0.53
C ALA A 43 11.48 -3.24 -0.61
N VAL A 44 12.03 -4.44 -0.81
CA VAL A 44 11.28 -5.68 -1.02
C VAL A 44 11.77 -6.77 -0.09
N ALA A 45 10.94 -7.16 0.89
CA ALA A 45 11.15 -8.32 1.75
C ALA A 45 10.22 -9.45 1.34
N LEU A 46 10.80 -10.60 0.99
CA LEU A 46 10.09 -11.80 0.55
C LEU A 46 10.43 -12.97 1.46
N SER A 47 9.48 -13.46 2.22
CA SER A 47 9.58 -14.66 3.03
C SER A 47 8.69 -15.76 2.46
N PHE A 48 9.19 -17.00 2.33
CA PHE A 48 8.40 -18.12 1.82
C PHE A 48 7.74 -18.91 2.96
N ALA A 49 8.40 -19.06 4.10
CA ALA A 49 7.89 -19.86 5.22
C ALA A 49 7.85 -19.11 6.57
N GLY A 50 8.49 -17.95 6.66
CA GLY A 50 8.51 -17.08 7.84
C GLY A 50 7.79 -15.76 7.61
N ASN A 51 8.16 -14.75 8.39
CA ASN A 51 7.59 -13.41 8.36
C ASN A 51 8.37 -12.47 7.43
N ALA A 52 7.69 -11.46 6.88
CA ALA A 52 8.31 -10.41 6.09
C ALA A 52 8.12 -9.05 6.79
N SER A 53 9.19 -8.27 6.96
CA SER A 53 9.13 -6.99 7.66
C SER A 53 9.94 -5.91 6.97
N VAL A 54 9.37 -4.70 6.83
CA VAL A 54 10.04 -3.53 6.25
C VAL A 54 9.78 -2.28 7.10
N PRO A 55 10.53 -2.07 8.20
CA PRO A 55 10.65 -0.75 8.83
C PRO A 55 11.33 0.25 7.89
N ASN A 56 10.75 1.43 7.73
CA ASN A 56 11.30 2.52 6.92
C ASN A 56 11.20 3.86 7.63
N SER A 57 12.35 4.47 7.90
CA SER A 57 12.46 5.85 8.38
C SER A 57 13.13 6.79 7.38
N GLY A 58 13.57 6.25 6.24
CA GLY A 58 14.22 7.01 5.17
C GLY A 58 13.28 7.36 4.02
N ASP A 59 13.82 7.97 2.98
CA ASP A 59 13.08 8.35 1.79
C ASP A 59 13.18 7.26 0.72
N ILE A 60 12.05 6.82 0.19
CA ILE A 60 11.96 5.88 -0.93
C ILE A 60 11.24 6.56 -2.09
N THR A 61 11.94 6.69 -3.22
CA THR A 61 11.36 7.18 -4.47
C THR A 61 11.53 6.14 -5.55
N VAL A 62 10.42 5.70 -6.15
CA VAL A 62 10.44 4.75 -7.25
C VAL A 62 9.66 5.29 -8.44
N GLU A 63 10.23 5.15 -9.65
CA GLU A 63 9.59 5.56 -10.89
C GLU A 63 9.66 4.44 -11.94
N SER A 64 8.51 4.07 -12.48
CA SER A 64 8.38 3.17 -13.63
C SER A 64 7.81 3.95 -14.82
N THR A 65 8.60 4.08 -15.90
CA THR A 65 8.22 4.86 -17.09
C THR A 65 7.63 4.01 -18.22
N ALA A 66 7.59 2.69 -18.08
CA ALA A 66 7.08 1.80 -19.11
C ALA A 66 5.56 1.87 -19.27
N LEU A 67 5.10 2.11 -20.49
CA LEU A 67 3.69 2.26 -20.84
C LEU A 67 2.86 0.96 -20.79
N LEU A 68 3.49 -0.20 -20.62
CA LEU A 68 2.83 -1.51 -20.70
C LEU A 68 2.84 -2.23 -19.35
N GLN A 69 1.78 -2.07 -18.56
CA GLN A 69 1.40 -2.91 -17.41
C GLN A 69 2.45 -3.10 -16.29
N TYR A 70 3.50 -2.26 -16.24
CA TYR A 70 4.51 -2.35 -15.20
C TYR A 70 4.15 -1.52 -13.99
N ALA A 71 4.56 -2.00 -12.82
CA ALA A 71 4.25 -1.43 -11.51
C ALA A 71 5.45 -0.68 -10.93
N ALA A 72 5.14 0.37 -10.18
CA ALA A 72 6.06 0.96 -9.21
C ALA A 72 5.54 0.66 -7.81
N SER A 73 6.38 0.10 -6.95
CA SER A 73 6.04 -0.14 -5.55
C SER A 73 7.14 0.39 -4.63
N GLY A 74 6.79 1.25 -3.68
CA GLY A 74 7.75 1.80 -2.74
C GLY A 74 8.26 0.75 -1.77
N ILE A 75 7.38 0.22 -0.94
CA ILE A 75 7.65 -0.85 0.03
C ILE A 75 6.84 -2.09 -0.37
N VAL A 76 7.47 -3.26 -0.32
CA VAL A 76 6.81 -4.56 -0.50
C VAL A 76 7.24 -5.50 0.63
N ALA A 77 6.28 -5.97 1.43
CA ALA A 77 6.46 -7.04 2.39
C ALA A 77 5.53 -8.21 2.02
N PHE A 78 6.11 -9.35 1.66
CA PHE A 78 5.37 -10.54 1.27
C PHE A 78 5.77 -11.74 2.13
N ALA A 79 4.83 -12.34 2.83
CA ALA A 79 5.00 -13.56 3.61
C ALA A 79 4.08 -14.67 3.08
N GLY A 80 4.69 -15.74 2.54
CA GLY A 80 3.97 -16.87 1.92
C GLY A 80 3.23 -17.75 2.92
N ASN A 81 3.73 -17.88 4.15
CA ASN A 81 3.11 -18.65 5.22
C ASN A 81 3.03 -17.91 6.57
N GLY A 82 3.72 -16.79 6.72
CA GLY A 82 3.78 -15.99 7.96
C GLY A 82 3.06 -14.66 7.84
N ASP A 83 3.44 -13.75 8.73
CA ASP A 83 2.92 -12.41 8.81
C ASP A 83 3.76 -11.44 7.98
N ALA A 84 3.11 -10.44 7.40
CA ALA A 84 3.78 -9.38 6.68
C ALA A 84 3.55 -8.03 7.37
N MET A 85 4.61 -7.22 7.48
CA MET A 85 4.56 -5.93 8.16
C MET A 85 5.34 -4.86 7.39
N ALA A 86 4.78 -3.65 7.35
CA ALA A 86 5.49 -2.42 6.99
C ALA A 86 5.23 -1.35 8.06
N ASP A 87 6.30 -0.71 8.54
CA ASP A 87 6.24 0.44 9.43
C ASP A 87 6.95 1.62 8.74
N ASN A 88 6.19 2.66 8.39
CA ASN A 88 6.73 3.82 7.69
C ASN A 88 6.63 5.09 8.53
N SER A 89 7.79 5.63 8.91
CA SER A 89 7.93 6.97 9.48
C SER A 89 8.64 7.96 8.55
N GLY A 90 9.13 7.48 7.40
CA GLY A 90 9.79 8.28 6.37
C GLY A 90 8.84 8.69 5.23
N SER A 91 9.41 8.91 4.05
CA SER A 91 8.66 9.26 2.85
C SER A 91 8.72 8.15 1.82
N VAL A 92 7.57 7.74 1.28
CA VAL A 92 7.45 6.76 0.20
C VAL A 92 6.71 7.38 -0.97
N ASN A 93 7.38 7.51 -2.12
CA ASN A 93 6.81 8.05 -3.35
C ASN A 93 6.93 7.04 -4.49
N ALA A 94 5.80 6.52 -4.96
CA ALA A 94 5.72 5.56 -6.05
C ALA A 94 5.01 6.15 -7.28
N ILE A 95 5.72 6.22 -8.40
CA ILE A 95 5.22 6.75 -9.67
C ILE A 95 5.26 5.64 -10.71
N GLY A 96 4.11 5.17 -11.14
CA GLY A 96 3.98 4.09 -12.12
C GLY A 96 3.26 4.55 -13.39
N ALA A 97 3.82 4.23 -14.55
CA ALA A 97 3.15 4.55 -15.82
C ALA A 97 1.79 3.84 -15.99
N TYR A 98 1.55 2.75 -15.30
CA TYR A 98 0.29 2.02 -15.32
C TYR A 98 -0.26 1.79 -13.90
N TRP A 99 0.52 1.18 -13.01
CA TRP A 99 0.17 0.82 -11.65
C TRP A 99 1.18 1.41 -10.66
N ALA A 100 0.69 2.03 -9.59
CA ALA A 100 1.54 2.50 -8.49
C ALA A 100 0.97 2.04 -7.14
N THR A 101 1.87 1.59 -6.26
CA THR A 101 1.55 1.25 -4.88
C THR A 101 2.61 1.87 -3.96
N GLY A 102 2.20 2.67 -3.00
CA GLY A 102 3.13 3.20 -2.01
C GLY A 102 3.66 2.08 -1.12
N ILE A 103 2.77 1.42 -0.38
CA ILE A 103 3.07 0.29 0.51
C ILE A 103 2.21 -0.91 0.13
N ASP A 104 2.83 -2.06 -0.17
CA ASP A 104 2.20 -3.34 -0.52
C ASP A 104 2.58 -4.40 0.51
N VAL A 105 1.62 -4.81 1.35
CA VAL A 105 1.82 -5.80 2.42
C VAL A 105 0.88 -6.98 2.20
N ARG A 106 1.45 -8.18 2.08
CA ARG A 106 0.68 -9.40 1.85
C ARG A 106 1.18 -10.53 2.75
N GLY A 107 0.38 -10.88 3.75
CA GLY A 107 0.61 -12.02 4.64
C GLY A 107 -0.33 -13.19 4.32
N PHE A 108 0.16 -14.43 4.43
CA PHE A 108 -0.74 -15.57 4.56
C PHE A 108 -1.36 -15.56 5.97
N GLY A 109 -0.57 -15.23 7.01
CA GLY A 109 -1.01 -14.85 8.34
C GLY A 109 -1.55 -13.41 8.36
N ASP A 110 -1.10 -12.61 9.31
CA ASP A 110 -1.51 -11.23 9.44
C ASP A 110 -0.81 -10.31 8.42
N ALA A 111 -1.48 -9.20 8.07
CA ALA A 111 -0.89 -8.13 7.28
C ALA A 111 -1.04 -6.79 8.03
N THR A 112 0.10 -6.20 8.44
CA THR A 112 0.11 -4.98 9.26
C THR A 112 0.81 -3.84 8.55
N VAL A 113 0.18 -2.67 8.53
CA VAL A 113 0.78 -1.42 8.06
C VAL A 113 0.62 -0.35 9.14
N GLU A 114 1.74 0.25 9.54
CA GLU A 114 1.77 1.43 10.39
C GLU A 114 2.39 2.58 9.60
N ASN A 115 1.71 3.72 9.50
CA ASN A 115 2.20 4.90 8.81
C ASN A 115 2.09 6.14 9.70
N SER A 116 3.23 6.72 10.03
CA SER A 116 3.35 8.03 10.67
C SER A 116 4.08 9.04 9.77
N GLY A 117 4.55 8.60 8.61
CA GLY A 117 5.23 9.41 7.61
C GLY A 117 4.32 9.74 6.43
N SER A 118 4.91 9.91 5.25
CA SER A 118 4.19 10.23 4.01
C SER A 118 4.26 9.07 3.02
N VAL A 119 3.11 8.72 2.45
CA VAL A 119 2.98 7.71 1.40
C VAL A 119 2.23 8.31 0.22
N TYR A 120 2.81 8.26 -0.97
CA TYR A 120 2.15 8.73 -2.18
C TYR A 120 2.30 7.74 -3.34
N ALA A 121 1.18 7.48 -4.01
CA ALA A 121 1.13 6.62 -5.18
C ALA A 121 0.49 7.34 -6.38
N ASN A 122 1.19 7.38 -7.52
CA ASN A 122 0.72 7.99 -8.75
C ASN A 122 0.78 6.97 -9.90
N GLY A 123 -0.38 6.47 -10.31
CA GLY A 123 -0.50 5.51 -11.40
C GLY A 123 -1.46 5.99 -12.48
N SER A 124 -1.20 5.71 -13.75
CA SER A 124 -2.14 6.15 -14.79
C SER A 124 -3.47 5.39 -14.73
N LYS A 125 -3.47 4.11 -14.36
CA LYS A 125 -4.65 3.23 -14.34
C LYS A 125 -5.09 2.83 -12.94
N TYR A 126 -4.12 2.52 -12.06
CA TYR A 126 -4.38 2.13 -10.68
C TYR A 126 -3.37 2.82 -9.75
N ALA A 127 -3.88 3.38 -8.66
CA ALA A 127 -3.06 3.95 -7.61
C ALA A 127 -3.56 3.48 -6.24
N PHE A 128 -2.66 2.91 -5.45
CA PHE A 128 -2.90 2.51 -4.07
C PHE A 128 -1.89 3.21 -3.17
N GLY A 129 -2.34 4.03 -2.24
CA GLY A 129 -1.46 4.52 -1.19
C GLY A 129 -0.94 3.33 -0.38
N VAL A 130 -1.85 2.58 0.22
CA VAL A 130 -1.59 1.33 0.95
C VAL A 130 -2.45 0.21 0.36
N TYR A 131 -1.83 -0.94 0.11
CA TYR A 131 -2.47 -2.19 -0.27
C TYR A 131 -2.09 -3.27 0.74
N ALA A 132 -3.04 -3.76 1.53
CA ALA A 132 -2.81 -4.75 2.57
C ALA A 132 -3.76 -5.93 2.42
N THR A 133 -3.23 -7.17 2.42
CA THR A 133 -4.05 -8.38 2.31
C THR A 133 -3.57 -9.48 3.22
N ALA A 134 -4.51 -10.19 3.84
CA ALA A 134 -4.27 -11.36 4.67
C ALA A 134 -5.04 -12.58 4.17
N GLY A 135 -4.41 -13.75 4.24
CA GLY A 135 -5.00 -15.03 3.84
C GLY A 135 -5.87 -15.63 4.95
N THR A 136 -5.25 -15.98 6.07
CA THR A 136 -5.91 -16.61 7.22
C THR A 136 -5.98 -15.70 8.45
N GLY A 137 -5.11 -14.70 8.54
CA GLY A 137 -5.02 -13.74 9.62
C GLY A 137 -5.78 -12.45 9.34
N ASP A 138 -5.51 -11.45 10.16
CA ASP A 138 -6.15 -10.15 10.13
C ASP A 138 -5.37 -9.16 9.27
N VAL A 139 -6.07 -8.15 8.75
CA VAL A 139 -5.46 -6.96 8.18
C VAL A 139 -5.59 -5.81 9.17
N SER A 140 -4.47 -5.19 9.52
CA SER A 140 -4.42 -3.99 10.35
C SER A 140 -3.70 -2.87 9.62
N VAL A 141 -4.37 -1.73 9.42
CA VAL A 141 -3.77 -0.54 8.83
C VAL A 141 -3.99 0.64 9.76
N THR A 142 -2.91 1.27 10.19
CA THR A 142 -2.94 2.48 11.01
C THR A 142 -2.24 3.62 10.26
N ASN A 143 -2.97 4.70 10.00
CA ASN A 143 -2.41 5.99 9.59
C ASN A 143 -2.47 6.93 10.79
N ALA A 144 -1.36 7.09 11.48
CA ALA A 144 -1.27 7.84 12.73
C ALA A 144 -1.47 9.35 12.52
N ASP A 145 -1.67 10.07 13.61
CA ASP A 145 -1.69 11.54 13.59
C ASP A 145 -0.39 12.10 12.96
N GLY A 146 -0.54 13.00 12.00
CA GLY A 146 0.56 13.51 11.18
C GLY A 146 0.95 12.60 10.00
N GLY A 147 0.47 11.37 9.94
CA GLY A 147 0.66 10.49 8.80
C GLY A 147 -0.16 10.93 7.58
N GLU A 148 0.43 10.82 6.39
CA GLU A 148 -0.22 11.21 5.13
C GLU A 148 -0.26 10.02 4.16
N ILE A 149 -1.43 9.74 3.58
CA ILE A 149 -1.60 8.76 2.51
C ILE A 149 -2.25 9.44 1.33
N GLY A 150 -1.51 9.54 0.21
CA GLY A 150 -1.96 10.16 -1.02
C GLY A 150 -2.04 9.18 -2.20
N PHE A 151 -3.00 9.42 -3.11
CA PHE A 151 -3.07 8.69 -4.37
C PHE A 151 -3.55 9.56 -5.52
N TYR A 152 -3.06 9.23 -6.73
CA TYR A 152 -3.51 9.86 -7.97
C TYR A 152 -3.62 8.84 -9.10
N SER A 153 -4.78 8.75 -9.74
CA SER A 153 -4.98 7.89 -10.91
C SER A 153 -5.59 8.67 -12.07
N TYR A 154 -4.79 8.87 -13.13
CA TYR A 154 -5.16 9.72 -14.24
C TYR A 154 -6.37 9.22 -15.05
N SER A 155 -6.48 7.91 -15.27
CA SER A 155 -7.50 7.34 -16.15
C SER A 155 -8.28 6.17 -15.55
N GLY A 156 -7.99 5.78 -14.32
CA GLY A 156 -8.58 4.58 -13.72
C GLY A 156 -9.02 4.76 -12.28
N ARG A 157 -8.69 3.81 -11.44
CA ARG A 157 -9.15 3.71 -10.06
C ARG A 157 -8.06 4.08 -9.08
N GLY A 158 -8.45 4.63 -7.91
CA GLY A 158 -7.52 4.95 -6.84
C GLY A 158 -8.08 4.68 -5.45
N TRP A 159 -7.21 4.25 -4.55
CA TRP A 159 -7.53 4.01 -3.16
C TRP A 159 -6.43 4.56 -2.26
N GLY A 160 -6.81 5.29 -1.22
CA GLY A 160 -5.88 5.64 -0.17
C GLY A 160 -5.42 4.38 0.55
N VAL A 161 -6.36 3.65 1.14
CA VAL A 161 -6.15 2.34 1.77
C VAL A 161 -7.05 1.32 1.11
N PHE A 162 -6.47 0.21 0.63
CA PHE A 162 -7.17 -1.01 0.25
C PHE A 162 -6.76 -2.11 1.22
N ALA A 163 -7.72 -2.63 2.00
CA ALA A 163 -7.52 -3.67 3.00
C ALA A 163 -8.46 -4.85 2.74
N TYR A 164 -7.90 -6.07 2.64
CA TYR A 164 -8.67 -7.30 2.42
C TYR A 164 -8.18 -8.45 3.27
N ALA A 165 -9.04 -9.01 4.11
CA ALA A 165 -8.82 -10.27 4.81
C ALA A 165 -9.76 -11.35 4.28
N ASN A 166 -9.21 -12.53 3.94
CA ASN A 166 -10.05 -13.63 3.47
C ASN A 166 -10.80 -14.34 4.61
N ASN A 167 -10.10 -14.66 5.70
CA ASN A 167 -10.70 -15.35 6.85
C ASN A 167 -10.73 -14.50 8.14
N GLY A 168 -9.79 -13.59 8.32
CA GLY A 168 -9.67 -12.72 9.49
C GLY A 168 -10.44 -11.42 9.36
N ASP A 169 -10.20 -10.54 10.32
CA ASP A 169 -10.80 -9.22 10.39
C ASP A 169 -10.01 -8.18 9.59
N VAL A 170 -10.68 -7.10 9.21
CA VAL A 170 -10.06 -5.90 8.66
C VAL A 170 -10.25 -4.76 9.64
N ASN A 171 -9.15 -4.25 10.16
CA ASN A 171 -9.11 -3.12 11.09
C ASN A 171 -8.33 -1.97 10.46
N VAL A 172 -9.00 -0.84 10.21
CA VAL A 172 -8.36 0.37 9.67
C VAL A 172 -8.59 1.53 10.63
N THR A 173 -7.50 2.14 11.08
CA THR A 173 -7.51 3.36 11.90
C THR A 173 -6.86 4.49 11.11
N ASN A 174 -7.57 5.59 10.93
CA ASN A 174 -7.04 6.81 10.32
C ASN A 174 -7.19 7.98 11.29
N ASP A 175 -6.06 8.40 11.84
CA ASP A 175 -5.94 9.61 12.67
C ASP A 175 -5.24 10.74 11.91
N GLY A 176 -4.60 10.42 10.77
CA GLY A 176 -3.90 11.34 9.89
C GLY A 176 -4.74 11.80 8.70
N ALA A 177 -4.10 12.06 7.57
CA ALA A 177 -4.75 12.51 6.35
C ALA A 177 -4.72 11.44 5.25
N ILE A 178 -5.86 11.22 4.60
CA ILE A 178 -5.96 10.45 3.37
C ILE A 178 -6.53 11.35 2.28
N SER A 179 -5.80 11.52 1.18
CA SER A 179 -6.26 12.38 0.10
C SER A 179 -5.99 11.76 -1.28
N GLY A 180 -6.87 12.01 -2.24
CA GLY A 180 -6.57 11.55 -3.56
C GLY A 180 -7.59 11.87 -4.64
N TYR A 181 -7.14 11.62 -5.88
CA TYR A 181 -7.93 11.78 -7.09
C TYR A 181 -7.84 10.52 -7.94
N ALA A 182 -8.99 10.11 -8.51
CA ALA A 182 -9.01 9.16 -9.61
C ALA A 182 -10.05 9.56 -10.65
N TYR A 183 -9.75 9.35 -11.94
CA TYR A 183 -10.75 9.61 -12.98
C TYR A 183 -11.91 8.62 -12.92
N GLY A 184 -11.64 7.36 -12.56
CA GLY A 184 -12.65 6.30 -12.38
C GLY A 184 -13.23 6.28 -10.95
N GLN A 185 -13.37 5.09 -10.40
CA GLN A 185 -13.81 4.91 -9.01
C GLN A 185 -12.67 5.23 -8.05
N SER A 186 -12.98 5.87 -6.93
CA SER A 186 -12.02 6.16 -5.88
C SER A 186 -12.63 5.95 -4.49
N ALA A 187 -11.78 5.53 -3.55
CA ALA A 187 -12.13 5.53 -2.15
C ALA A 187 -10.95 5.99 -1.28
N GLY A 188 -11.23 6.68 -0.18
CA GLY A 188 -10.25 6.95 0.84
C GLY A 188 -9.83 5.65 1.52
N ILE A 189 -10.78 4.94 2.12
CA ILE A 189 -10.60 3.62 2.73
C ILE A 189 -11.56 2.64 2.06
N PHE A 190 -11.02 1.48 1.66
CA PHE A 190 -11.77 0.37 1.09
C PHE A 190 -11.43 -0.92 1.84
N GLY A 191 -12.29 -1.32 2.78
CA GLY A 191 -12.12 -2.49 3.64
C GLY A 191 -13.07 -3.62 3.28
N LEU A 192 -12.54 -4.82 3.10
CA LEU A 192 -13.30 -6.03 2.80
C LEU A 192 -12.86 -7.19 3.69
N ALA A 193 -13.79 -7.89 4.32
CA ALA A 193 -13.55 -9.16 4.98
C ALA A 193 -14.43 -10.26 4.38
N GLY A 194 -13.82 -11.41 4.08
CA GLY A 194 -14.55 -12.58 3.61
C GLY A 194 -15.34 -13.22 4.73
N GLN A 195 -14.70 -13.62 5.83
CA GLN A 195 -15.35 -14.31 6.95
C GLN A 195 -15.37 -13.51 8.25
N GLY A 196 -14.42 -12.59 8.45
CA GLY A 196 -14.30 -11.76 9.63
C GLY A 196 -15.11 -10.46 9.56
N ASP A 197 -14.85 -9.60 10.51
CA ASP A 197 -15.46 -8.28 10.63
C ASP A 197 -14.64 -7.21 9.89
N VAL A 198 -15.29 -6.10 9.54
CA VAL A 198 -14.60 -4.88 9.04
C VAL A 198 -14.87 -3.75 10.01
N ASN A 199 -13.81 -3.23 10.61
CA ASN A 199 -13.87 -2.12 11.56
C ASN A 199 -13.03 -0.96 11.01
N VAL A 200 -13.66 0.18 10.77
CA VAL A 200 -12.98 1.41 10.33
C VAL A 200 -13.23 2.49 11.38
N THR A 201 -12.14 3.04 11.92
CA THR A 201 -12.16 4.22 12.79
C THR A 201 -11.47 5.37 12.08
N ASN A 202 -12.14 6.49 11.93
CA ASN A 202 -11.59 7.70 11.35
C ASN A 202 -11.77 8.88 12.30
N SER A 203 -10.65 9.40 12.81
CA SER A 203 -10.60 10.68 13.54
C SER A 203 -9.87 11.77 12.74
N GLY A 204 -9.17 11.38 11.68
CA GLY A 204 -8.44 12.26 10.78
C GLY A 204 -9.28 12.80 9.61
N SER A 205 -8.63 13.19 8.53
CA SER A 205 -9.31 13.70 7.34
C SER A 205 -9.27 12.70 6.18
N ILE A 206 -10.38 12.65 5.42
CA ILE A 206 -10.46 11.87 4.17
C ILE A 206 -11.02 12.76 3.08
N GLU A 207 -10.18 13.13 2.11
CA GLU A 207 -10.58 13.91 0.93
C GLU A 207 -10.38 13.08 -0.35
N VAL A 208 -11.48 12.73 -1.02
CA VAL A 208 -11.45 11.91 -2.24
C VAL A 208 -12.23 12.59 -3.35
N ILE A 209 -11.54 12.81 -4.47
CA ILE A 209 -12.12 13.46 -5.65
C ILE A 209 -12.13 12.47 -6.82
N THR A 210 -13.20 12.48 -7.61
CA THR A 210 -13.30 11.70 -8.85
C THR A 210 -13.65 12.58 -10.04
N GLY A 211 -13.07 12.24 -11.21
CA GLY A 211 -13.38 12.92 -12.47
C GLY A 211 -14.55 12.32 -13.23
N GLY A 212 -15.02 11.10 -12.93
CA GLY A 212 -15.98 10.41 -13.78
C GLY A 212 -17.00 9.49 -13.12
N ASN A 213 -16.61 8.73 -12.10
CA ASN A 213 -17.50 7.74 -11.48
C ASN A 213 -17.75 8.09 -9.99
N ALA A 214 -17.79 7.08 -9.11
CA ALA A 214 -18.07 7.29 -7.71
C ALA A 214 -16.82 7.61 -6.90
N ALA A 215 -16.90 8.63 -6.04
CA ALA A 215 -15.98 8.85 -4.94
C ALA A 215 -16.64 8.38 -3.63
N VAL A 216 -15.90 7.66 -2.81
CA VAL A 216 -16.36 7.13 -1.53
C VAL A 216 -15.32 7.47 -0.47
N GLY A 217 -15.69 8.14 0.62
CA GLY A 217 -14.78 8.37 1.73
C GLY A 217 -14.36 7.03 2.35
N VAL A 218 -15.31 6.28 2.87
CA VAL A 218 -15.08 4.95 3.47
C VAL A 218 -16.06 3.93 2.88
N PHE A 219 -15.54 2.80 2.43
CA PHE A 219 -16.31 1.62 2.06
C PHE A 219 -15.89 0.46 2.96
N ALA A 220 -16.81 -0.10 3.72
CA ALA A 220 -16.61 -1.25 4.59
C ALA A 220 -17.63 -2.34 4.26
N ARG A 221 -17.15 -3.57 4.02
CA ARG A 221 -18.00 -4.72 3.73
C ARG A 221 -17.44 -6.00 4.35
N ALA A 222 -18.26 -6.68 5.11
CA ALA A 222 -18.01 -8.05 5.55
C ALA A 222 -19.02 -8.97 4.85
N ASP A 223 -18.55 -10.09 4.27
CA ASP A 223 -19.44 -11.01 3.55
C ASP A 223 -20.22 -11.89 4.55
N TYR A 224 -19.57 -12.30 5.65
CA TYR A 224 -20.19 -13.14 6.69
C TYR A 224 -20.11 -12.54 8.10
N GLY A 225 -19.32 -11.51 8.30
CA GLY A 225 -19.17 -10.79 9.59
C GLY A 225 -19.99 -9.50 9.66
N THR A 226 -19.56 -8.62 10.54
CA THR A 226 -20.12 -7.29 10.75
C THR A 226 -19.24 -6.22 10.11
N ALA A 227 -19.82 -5.20 9.50
CA ALA A 227 -19.08 -4.03 9.07
C ALA A 227 -19.47 -2.82 9.91
N SER A 228 -18.49 -2.15 10.51
CA SER A 228 -18.68 -0.95 11.32
C SER A 228 -17.76 0.19 10.86
N VAL A 229 -18.27 1.40 10.91
CA VAL A 229 -17.51 2.64 10.65
C VAL A 229 -17.82 3.61 11.78
N ASP A 230 -16.77 4.03 12.50
CA ASP A 230 -16.81 5.12 13.46
C ASP A 230 -16.06 6.32 12.88
N ASN A 231 -16.77 7.40 12.60
CA ASN A 231 -16.21 8.60 12.00
C ASN A 231 -16.45 9.82 12.89
N SER A 232 -15.37 10.33 13.46
CA SER A 232 -15.36 11.57 14.22
C SER A 232 -14.52 12.66 13.54
N GLY A 233 -13.85 12.32 12.44
CA GLY A 233 -13.05 13.22 11.62
C GLY A 233 -13.83 13.87 10.47
N ASP A 234 -13.09 14.56 9.61
CA ASP A 234 -13.61 15.28 8.44
C ASP A 234 -13.56 14.44 7.16
#